data_fe9af08c4b7bf082985e6cab1629d78e
#
_entry.id   fe9af08c4b7bf082985e6cab1629d78e
#
_cell.length_a   1.000
_cell.length_b   1.000
_cell.length_c   1.000
_cell.angle_alpha   90.00
_cell.angle_beta   90.00
_cell.angle_gamma   90.00
#
_symmetry.space_group_name_H-M   'P 1'
#
loop_
_entity.id
_entity.type
_entity.pdbx_description
1 polymer ?
#
loop_
_entity_poly.entity_id
_entity_poly.type
_entity_poly.pdbx_seq_one_letter_code
_entity_poly.pdbx_strand_id
1 'polypeptide(L)'
;MPVRSRALVLGVAALFTLTGCATASASPVSTPGTSASTALAIDNCGTMVDFSGAAPKRVVTIKSTSTEMLLALGLGDRIVGTAFQDGPVPSNWKSSAAKLTSLSNFVPSQEVVLATEPNLVYGGWESNFSADGAGTRGELATLGVSSYVSPAACKEVGYQPTKLRFRDIFSEIDQVAAIFRVSDAKLLASQKAQLASITPDTRGLSALWYSSGADSPYVGAGIGAPQLVLDTIGLRNVAGSVKDTWTSFNWESVVDDNPDVIVLVDATWNTAAKKIQLLETNPATANLSAVKNHRYLTVPFAASEAGVRTVSAAKDLAGQLAKLDFK
;
A
#
# COMPACT_ATOMS: atom_id res chain seq x y z
N MET A 1 -13.38 80.23 -6.01
CA MET A 1 -12.87 81.59 -5.63
C MET A 1 -11.63 81.42 -4.84
N PRO A 2 -10.74 82.35 -5.02
CA PRO A 2 -9.35 82.06 -5.36
C PRO A 2 -8.46 82.31 -4.16
N VAL A 3 -7.20 81.97 -4.22
CA VAL A 3 -6.12 82.96 -4.46
C VAL A 3 -4.76 82.28 -4.61
N ARG A 4 -4.09 82.71 -5.61
CA ARG A 4 -2.67 82.51 -5.94
C ARG A 4 -1.74 83.16 -4.91
N SER A 5 -0.52 82.64 -4.77
CA SER A 5 0.67 83.52 -4.80
C SER A 5 1.94 82.77 -5.14
N ARG A 6 2.66 83.37 -6.05
CA ARG A 6 4.03 83.08 -6.54
C ARG A 6 5.06 83.79 -5.69
N ALA A 7 6.25 83.23 -5.59
CA ALA A 7 7.55 83.94 -5.63
C ALA A 7 8.65 82.84 -5.57
N LEU A 8 9.46 82.64 -6.48
CA LEU A 8 10.54 83.28 -7.24
C LEU A 8 11.77 83.63 -6.40
N VAL A 9 12.91 83.07 -6.79
CA VAL A 9 14.20 83.67 -7.06
C VAL A 9 15.45 83.20 -6.31
N LEU A 10 16.46 82.89 -7.13
CA LEU A 10 17.95 82.90 -7.08
C LEU A 10 18.60 81.83 -6.15
N GLY A 11 19.48 80.96 -6.60
CA GLY A 11 20.60 81.12 -7.56
C GLY A 11 21.92 81.39 -6.85
N VAL A 12 22.70 80.30 -6.53
CA VAL A 12 24.18 80.47 -6.42
C VAL A 12 24.82 79.14 -6.87
N ALA A 13 25.67 79.29 -7.85
CA ALA A 13 26.58 78.22 -8.29
C ALA A 13 27.84 78.23 -7.43
N ALA A 14 28.29 77.08 -7.03
CA ALA A 14 29.66 76.86 -6.52
C ALA A 14 30.20 75.54 -7.09
N LEU A 15 31.15 75.61 -7.93
CA LEU A 15 32.07 74.53 -8.29
C LEU A 15 32.93 74.21 -7.07
N PHE A 16 33.15 72.91 -6.73
CA PHE A 16 34.45 72.44 -6.24
C PHE A 16 34.57 70.90 -6.31
N THR A 17 35.53 70.45 -7.09
CA THR A 17 36.56 69.40 -6.90
C THR A 17 36.12 67.93 -6.72
N LEU A 18 36.55 67.13 -7.73
CA LEU A 18 36.69 65.68 -7.70
C LEU A 18 37.57 65.20 -6.55
N THR A 19 37.04 64.30 -5.74
CA THR A 19 37.84 63.34 -5.01
C THR A 19 37.20 61.96 -5.23
N GLY A 20 37.95 61.06 -5.89
CA GLY A 20 37.56 59.68 -6.15
C GLY A 20 37.53 58.88 -4.85
N CYS A 21 36.39 58.24 -4.60
CA CYS A 21 36.30 57.13 -3.64
C CYS A 21 35.97 55.88 -4.44
N ALA A 22 36.87 54.92 -4.31
CA ALA A 22 36.67 53.57 -4.84
C ALA A 22 35.44 52.96 -4.20
N THR A 23 34.41 52.71 -5.00
CA THR A 23 33.25 51.89 -4.57
C THR A 23 33.67 50.42 -4.57
N ALA A 24 33.90 49.88 -3.40
CA ALA A 24 33.96 48.45 -3.17
C ALA A 24 32.57 47.86 -3.54
N SER A 25 32.48 47.13 -4.63
CA SER A 25 31.31 46.34 -4.97
C SER A 25 31.11 45.26 -3.89
N ALA A 26 30.18 45.49 -3.00
CA ALA A 26 29.70 44.46 -2.11
C ALA A 26 28.92 43.41 -2.98
N SER A 27 29.51 42.25 -3.19
CA SER A 27 28.81 41.09 -3.73
C SER A 27 27.56 40.81 -2.87
N PRO A 28 26.39 40.55 -3.47
CA PRO A 28 25.24 40.18 -2.70
C PRO A 28 25.55 38.84 -1.98
N VAL A 29 25.50 38.84 -0.66
CA VAL A 29 25.50 37.65 0.17
C VAL A 29 24.27 36.84 -0.27
N SER A 30 24.50 35.74 -0.97
CA SER A 30 23.45 34.77 -1.28
C SER A 30 22.95 34.22 0.03
N THR A 31 21.81 34.68 0.49
CA THR A 31 21.03 34.04 1.55
C THR A 31 20.82 32.58 1.13
N PRO A 32 21.10 31.58 1.99
CA PRO A 32 20.76 30.20 1.66
C PRO A 32 19.27 30.16 1.35
N GLY A 33 18.92 29.85 0.12
CA GLY A 33 17.54 29.70 -0.28
C GLY A 33 16.88 28.69 0.62
N THR A 34 15.88 29.11 1.37
CA THR A 34 14.94 28.22 2.04
C THR A 34 14.35 27.37 0.94
N SER A 35 14.76 26.10 0.85
CA SER A 35 14.14 25.13 -0.06
C SER A 35 12.65 25.16 0.26
N ALA A 36 11.85 25.65 -0.67
CA ALA A 36 10.42 25.66 -0.54
C ALA A 36 10.00 24.20 -0.30
N SER A 37 9.59 23.89 0.94
CA SER A 37 8.99 22.61 1.26
C SER A 37 7.75 22.49 0.39
N THR A 38 7.78 21.59 -0.59
CA THR A 38 6.60 21.32 -1.41
C THR A 38 5.52 20.81 -0.48
N ALA A 39 4.43 21.55 -0.35
CA ALA A 39 3.30 21.15 0.47
C ALA A 39 2.81 19.77 -0.02
N LEU A 40 2.83 18.78 0.86
CA LEU A 40 2.37 17.43 0.58
C LEU A 40 1.31 17.06 1.63
N ALA A 41 0.07 17.43 1.37
CA ALA A 41 -1.08 16.98 2.14
C ALA A 41 -1.80 15.89 1.35
N ILE A 42 -2.08 14.77 2.01
CA ILE A 42 -2.72 13.60 1.40
C ILE A 42 -4.03 13.35 2.14
N ASP A 43 -5.13 13.29 1.39
CA ASP A 43 -6.38 12.72 1.89
C ASP A 43 -6.26 11.20 1.82
N ASN A 44 -6.07 10.60 2.99
CA ASN A 44 -5.84 9.17 3.13
C ASN A 44 -6.99 8.53 3.91
N CYS A 45 -7.88 7.84 3.22
CA CYS A 45 -9.10 7.26 3.79
C CYS A 45 -9.93 8.31 4.58
N GLY A 46 -10.17 9.51 4.02
CA GLY A 46 -10.95 10.58 4.68
C GLY A 46 -10.23 11.35 5.78
N THR A 47 -8.97 11.05 6.03
CA THR A 47 -8.13 11.82 6.96
C THR A 47 -7.07 12.59 6.19
N MET A 48 -7.09 13.93 6.31
CA MET A 48 -6.03 14.77 5.76
C MET A 48 -4.77 14.64 6.62
N VAL A 49 -3.67 14.21 6.02
CA VAL A 49 -2.37 14.08 6.68
C VAL A 49 -1.35 14.95 5.98
N ASP A 50 -0.69 15.82 6.73
CA ASP A 50 0.35 16.71 6.21
C ASP A 50 1.74 16.06 6.32
N PHE A 51 2.37 15.84 5.17
CA PHE A 51 3.73 15.35 5.01
C PHE A 51 4.70 16.42 4.49
N SER A 52 4.34 17.71 4.57
CA SER A 52 5.17 18.82 4.09
C SER A 52 6.45 19.01 4.92
N GLY A 53 6.48 18.53 6.16
CA GLY A 53 7.65 18.53 7.05
C GLY A 53 8.78 17.62 6.56
N ALA A 54 9.72 17.27 7.42
CA ALA A 54 10.79 16.31 7.10
C ALA A 54 10.23 14.92 6.81
N ALA A 55 10.84 14.19 5.86
CA ALA A 55 10.46 12.80 5.59
C ALA A 55 10.53 11.94 6.86
N PRO A 56 9.58 11.01 7.07
CA PRO A 56 9.56 10.16 8.25
C PRO A 56 10.87 9.37 8.40
N LYS A 57 11.38 9.31 9.62
CA LYS A 57 12.64 8.60 9.96
C LYS A 57 12.43 7.41 10.89
N ARG A 58 11.32 7.38 11.59
CA ARG A 58 10.97 6.35 12.58
C ARG A 58 9.54 5.87 12.29
N VAL A 59 9.43 4.72 11.66
CA VAL A 59 8.17 4.19 11.17
C VAL A 59 7.83 2.88 11.86
N VAL A 60 6.64 2.78 12.42
CA VAL A 60 6.04 1.50 12.77
C VAL A 60 5.19 1.04 11.61
N THR A 61 5.41 -0.18 11.14
CA THR A 61 4.59 -0.81 10.10
C THR A 61 3.71 -1.91 10.69
N ILE A 62 2.43 -1.92 10.31
CA ILE A 62 1.46 -2.94 10.76
C ILE A 62 0.92 -3.63 9.52
N LYS A 63 1.02 -4.95 9.44
CA LYS A 63 0.79 -5.84 8.29
C LYS A 63 2.00 -5.92 7.35
N SER A 64 2.10 -7.06 6.67
CA SER A 64 3.19 -7.31 5.71
C SER A 64 3.17 -6.32 4.55
N THR A 65 2.00 -5.90 4.08
CA THR A 65 1.88 -4.98 2.93
C THR A 65 2.59 -3.66 3.16
N SER A 66 2.43 -3.04 4.34
CA SER A 66 3.11 -1.79 4.70
C SER A 66 4.61 -1.99 4.92
N THR A 67 5.02 -3.09 5.56
CA THR A 67 6.43 -3.43 5.75
C THR A 67 7.13 -3.66 4.40
N GLU A 68 6.55 -4.47 3.54
CA GLU A 68 7.10 -4.82 2.24
C GLU A 68 7.13 -3.63 1.27
N MET A 69 6.18 -2.68 1.38
CA MET A 69 6.20 -1.42 0.64
C MET A 69 7.48 -0.63 0.96
N LEU A 70 7.80 -0.46 2.24
CA LEU A 70 9.03 0.25 2.63
C LEU A 70 10.29 -0.51 2.26
N LEU A 71 10.30 -1.84 2.38
CA LEU A 71 11.42 -2.66 1.93
C LEU A 71 11.65 -2.56 0.42
N ALA A 72 10.58 -2.54 -0.38
CA ALA A 72 10.64 -2.40 -1.83
C ALA A 72 11.20 -1.05 -2.29
N LEU A 73 10.94 0.00 -1.50
CA LEU A 73 11.49 1.35 -1.72
C LEU A 73 12.89 1.55 -1.11
N GLY A 74 13.48 0.51 -0.50
CA GLY A 74 14.80 0.60 0.14
C GLY A 74 14.81 1.34 1.48
N LEU A 75 13.67 1.44 2.15
CA LEU A 75 13.45 2.21 3.38
C LEU A 75 13.47 1.34 4.65
N GLY A 76 14.04 0.14 4.59
CA GLY A 76 14.11 -0.77 5.74
C GLY A 76 14.73 -0.14 7.00
N ASP A 77 15.74 0.71 6.82
CA ASP A 77 16.40 1.41 7.95
C ASP A 77 15.52 2.50 8.61
N ARG A 78 14.36 2.83 8.02
CA ARG A 78 13.37 3.72 8.61
C ARG A 78 12.39 2.99 9.54
N ILE A 79 12.30 1.67 9.44
CA ILE A 79 11.37 0.86 10.22
C ILE A 79 11.96 0.63 11.61
N VAL A 80 11.32 1.18 12.64
CA VAL A 80 11.71 1.00 14.05
C VAL A 80 10.95 -0.14 14.72
N GLY A 81 9.88 -0.62 14.10
CA GLY A 81 9.12 -1.76 14.58
C GLY A 81 8.12 -2.25 13.53
N THR A 82 7.89 -3.57 13.53
CA THR A 82 6.87 -4.22 12.71
C THR A 82 5.89 -4.96 13.58
N ALA A 83 4.64 -5.05 13.17
CA ALA A 83 3.64 -5.84 13.88
C ALA A 83 2.69 -6.55 12.91
N PHE A 84 2.03 -7.60 13.37
CA PHE A 84 0.99 -8.34 12.67
C PHE A 84 1.42 -8.77 11.25
N GLN A 85 2.62 -9.33 11.15
CA GLN A 85 3.12 -9.80 9.86
C GLN A 85 2.39 -11.08 9.43
N ASP A 86 2.07 -11.17 8.14
CA ASP A 86 1.23 -12.23 7.57
C ASP A 86 2.03 -13.48 7.15
N GLY A 87 3.34 -13.45 7.34
CA GLY A 87 4.23 -14.53 6.98
C GLY A 87 5.62 -14.04 6.58
N PRO A 88 6.49 -14.92 6.09
CA PRO A 88 7.84 -14.56 5.72
C PRO A 88 7.87 -13.65 4.50
N VAL A 89 8.78 -12.68 4.51
CA VAL A 89 9.07 -11.84 3.35
C VAL A 89 9.74 -12.64 2.23
N PRO A 90 9.61 -12.23 0.97
CA PRO A 90 10.36 -12.79 -0.16
C PRO A 90 11.88 -12.76 0.05
N SER A 91 12.58 -13.68 -0.61
CA SER A 91 14.03 -13.88 -0.46
C SER A 91 14.86 -12.61 -0.70
N ASN A 92 14.44 -11.76 -1.63
CA ASN A 92 15.11 -10.49 -1.97
C ASN A 92 15.10 -9.46 -0.84
N TRP A 93 14.18 -9.55 0.12
CA TRP A 93 14.12 -8.66 1.30
C TRP A 93 14.55 -9.34 2.59
N LYS A 94 14.86 -10.65 2.57
CA LYS A 94 15.17 -11.44 3.76
C LYS A 94 16.25 -10.83 4.64
N SER A 95 17.34 -10.32 4.05
CA SER A 95 18.44 -9.71 4.81
C SER A 95 18.06 -8.39 5.48
N SER A 96 17.22 -7.57 4.82
CA SER A 96 16.72 -6.33 5.39
C SER A 96 15.67 -6.61 6.48
N ALA A 97 14.76 -7.55 6.22
CA ALA A 97 13.72 -7.93 7.18
C ALA A 97 14.28 -8.59 8.45
N ALA A 98 15.40 -9.32 8.36
CA ALA A 98 16.04 -9.94 9.51
C ALA A 98 16.57 -8.93 10.56
N LYS A 99 16.67 -7.66 10.19
CA LYS A 99 17.11 -6.57 11.09
C LYS A 99 15.92 -5.88 11.79
N LEU A 100 14.69 -6.19 11.39
CA LEU A 100 13.50 -5.53 11.89
C LEU A 100 13.07 -6.12 13.24
N THR A 101 12.68 -5.26 14.17
CA THR A 101 12.14 -5.65 15.46
C THR A 101 10.65 -5.94 15.34
N SER A 102 10.22 -7.14 15.70
CA SER A 102 8.80 -7.47 15.83
C SER A 102 8.27 -6.96 17.17
N LEU A 103 7.24 -6.14 17.12
CA LEU A 103 6.58 -5.57 18.31
C LEU A 103 5.45 -6.47 18.81
N SER A 104 4.71 -7.10 17.90
CA SER A 104 3.56 -7.94 18.19
C SER A 104 3.24 -8.88 17.03
N ASN A 105 2.70 -10.06 17.34
CA ASN A 105 2.13 -10.97 16.35
C ASN A 105 0.72 -10.56 15.88
N PHE A 106 0.11 -9.59 16.58
CA PHE A 106 -1.21 -9.04 16.28
C PHE A 106 -1.10 -7.52 16.14
N VAL A 107 -2.23 -6.83 15.99
CA VAL A 107 -2.27 -5.36 16.06
C VAL A 107 -1.70 -4.94 17.43
N PRO A 108 -0.65 -4.11 17.48
CA PRO A 108 -0.04 -3.67 18.74
C PRO A 108 -0.95 -2.66 19.43
N SER A 109 -0.85 -2.54 20.76
CA SER A 109 -1.48 -1.43 21.48
C SER A 109 -0.79 -0.11 21.16
N GLN A 110 -1.51 0.99 21.36
CA GLN A 110 -0.96 2.35 21.21
C GLN A 110 0.31 2.55 22.07
N GLU A 111 0.32 2.05 23.31
CA GLU A 111 1.48 2.11 24.21
C GLU A 111 2.72 1.46 23.59
N VAL A 112 2.58 0.24 23.05
CA VAL A 112 3.68 -0.48 22.38
C VAL A 112 4.18 0.28 21.16
N VAL A 113 3.28 0.90 20.40
CA VAL A 113 3.64 1.74 19.26
C VAL A 113 4.43 2.97 19.72
N LEU A 114 3.90 3.72 20.70
CA LEU A 114 4.49 4.97 21.16
C LEU A 114 5.83 4.75 21.89
N ALA A 115 6.04 3.59 22.53
CA ALA A 115 7.32 3.24 23.14
C ALA A 115 8.49 3.20 22.13
N THR A 116 8.20 3.08 20.84
CA THR A 116 9.22 3.15 19.78
C THR A 116 9.49 4.59 19.31
N GLU A 117 8.82 5.59 19.87
CA GLU A 117 8.91 7.01 19.46
C GLU A 117 8.79 7.19 17.92
N PRO A 118 7.73 6.70 17.29
CA PRO A 118 7.57 6.80 15.85
C PRO A 118 7.15 8.22 15.45
N ASN A 119 7.46 8.62 14.22
CA ASN A 119 6.84 9.81 13.60
C ASN A 119 5.87 9.46 12.48
N LEU A 120 5.75 8.18 12.13
CA LEU A 120 4.72 7.64 11.24
C LEU A 120 4.33 6.23 11.70
N VAL A 121 3.04 5.95 11.71
CA VAL A 121 2.49 4.58 11.72
C VAL A 121 1.88 4.30 10.35
N TYR A 122 2.38 3.27 9.66
CA TYR A 122 1.85 2.83 8.37
C TYR A 122 1.12 1.51 8.54
N GLY A 123 -0.21 1.55 8.45
CA GLY A 123 -1.09 0.38 8.56
C GLY A 123 -1.48 -0.19 7.20
N GLY A 124 -1.39 -1.51 7.04
CA GLY A 124 -1.91 -2.19 5.85
C GLY A 124 -3.44 -2.28 5.84
N TRP A 125 -4.08 -2.16 7.00
CA TRP A 125 -5.54 -2.12 7.15
C TRP A 125 -5.98 -0.89 7.93
N GLU A 126 -7.11 -0.29 7.55
CA GLU A 126 -7.67 0.86 8.28
C GLU A 126 -8.04 0.49 9.72
N SER A 127 -8.54 -0.73 9.95
CA SER A 127 -8.87 -1.24 11.28
C SER A 127 -7.67 -1.39 12.23
N ASN A 128 -6.42 -1.23 11.75
CA ASN A 128 -5.26 -1.17 12.62
C ASN A 128 -5.27 0.08 13.52
N PHE A 129 -6.00 1.11 13.10
CA PHE A 129 -6.11 2.41 13.78
C PHE A 129 -7.42 2.49 14.57
N SER A 130 -7.49 1.78 15.68
CA SER A 130 -8.62 1.77 16.60
C SER A 130 -8.15 2.01 18.05
N ALA A 131 -9.08 2.33 18.94
CA ALA A 131 -8.78 2.50 20.37
C ALA A 131 -8.20 1.22 21.00
N ASP A 132 -8.64 0.04 20.53
CA ASP A 132 -8.14 -1.26 20.99
C ASP A 132 -6.90 -1.74 20.19
N GLY A 133 -6.45 -0.95 19.23
CA GLY A 133 -5.30 -1.23 18.37
C GLY A 133 -4.16 -0.23 18.56
N ALA A 134 -3.58 0.21 17.45
CA ALA A 134 -2.43 1.12 17.44
C ALA A 134 -2.75 2.56 17.89
N GLY A 135 -3.95 2.83 18.36
CA GLY A 135 -4.52 4.13 18.61
C GLY A 135 -5.29 4.67 17.42
N THR A 136 -6.25 5.54 17.68
CA THR A 136 -6.98 6.22 16.61
C THR A 136 -6.08 7.21 15.88
N ARG A 137 -6.35 7.47 14.60
CA ARG A 137 -5.56 8.41 13.79
C ARG A 137 -5.56 9.82 14.38
N GLY A 138 -6.68 10.26 15.00
CA GLY A 138 -6.80 11.53 15.69
C GLY A 138 -5.93 11.62 16.95
N GLU A 139 -5.90 10.56 17.76
CA GLU A 139 -5.05 10.50 18.96
C GLU A 139 -3.57 10.52 18.58
N LEU A 140 -3.16 9.70 17.59
CA LEU A 140 -1.78 9.71 17.08
C LEU A 140 -1.37 11.12 16.60
N ALA A 141 -2.24 11.81 15.86
CA ALA A 141 -1.97 13.15 15.37
C ALA A 141 -1.79 14.16 16.49
N THR A 142 -2.57 14.09 17.59
CA THR A 142 -2.38 14.98 18.77
C THR A 142 -1.06 14.73 19.48
N LEU A 143 -0.49 13.54 19.34
CA LEU A 143 0.83 13.17 19.87
C LEU A 143 1.98 13.44 18.88
N GLY A 144 1.68 14.09 17.72
CA GLY A 144 2.68 14.40 16.70
C GLY A 144 3.10 13.20 15.84
N VAL A 145 2.33 12.12 15.86
CA VAL A 145 2.58 10.91 15.05
C VAL A 145 1.62 10.89 13.86
N SER A 146 2.17 10.96 12.66
CA SER A 146 1.38 10.80 11.42
C SER A 146 0.90 9.38 11.25
N SER A 147 -0.19 9.20 10.52
CA SER A 147 -0.72 7.89 10.17
C SER A 147 -0.96 7.78 8.66
N TYR A 148 -0.70 6.60 8.08
CA TYR A 148 -1.02 6.30 6.70
C TYR A 148 -1.60 4.89 6.59
N VAL A 149 -2.68 4.75 5.83
CA VAL A 149 -3.37 3.48 5.54
C VAL A 149 -3.14 3.15 4.08
N SER A 150 -2.87 1.86 3.76
CA SER A 150 -2.90 1.41 2.35
C SER A 150 -4.26 1.74 1.73
N PRO A 151 -4.33 2.57 0.66
CA PRO A 151 -5.61 3.04 0.11
C PRO A 151 -6.55 1.93 -0.35
N ALA A 152 -6.01 0.78 -0.76
CA ALA A 152 -6.80 -0.39 -1.13
C ALA A 152 -7.57 -1.01 0.05
N ALA A 153 -7.21 -0.67 1.28
CA ALA A 153 -7.81 -1.16 2.53
C ALA A 153 -8.68 -0.11 3.23
N CYS A 154 -8.93 1.05 2.60
CA CYS A 154 -9.88 2.03 3.11
C CYS A 154 -11.29 1.41 3.20
N LYS A 155 -11.96 1.64 4.32
CA LYS A 155 -13.35 1.20 4.58
C LYS A 155 -14.30 2.38 4.74
N GLU A 156 -13.77 3.58 4.90
CA GLU A 156 -14.54 4.82 5.00
C GLU A 156 -15.42 5.03 3.77
N VAL A 157 -16.63 5.53 3.98
CA VAL A 157 -17.58 5.76 2.90
C VAL A 157 -17.00 6.70 1.85
N GLY A 158 -16.99 6.26 0.59
CA GLY A 158 -16.44 7.02 -0.53
C GLY A 158 -14.94 6.79 -0.80
N TYR A 159 -14.24 6.11 0.09
CA TYR A 159 -12.80 5.82 -0.06
C TYR A 159 -12.50 4.36 -0.40
N GLN A 160 -13.40 3.44 -0.12
CA GLN A 160 -13.25 2.07 -0.57
C GLN A 160 -13.23 2.01 -2.11
N PRO A 161 -12.25 1.38 -2.75
CA PRO A 161 -12.21 1.23 -4.20
C PRO A 161 -13.48 0.52 -4.71
N THR A 162 -14.12 1.04 -5.76
CA THR A 162 -15.25 0.34 -6.42
C THR A 162 -14.82 -0.95 -7.10
N LYS A 163 -13.61 -0.99 -7.62
CA LYS A 163 -12.88 -2.16 -8.11
C LYS A 163 -11.40 -1.79 -8.19
N LEU A 164 -10.56 -2.51 -7.46
CA LEU A 164 -9.11 -2.29 -7.43
C LEU A 164 -8.50 -2.54 -8.82
N ARG A 165 -7.51 -1.72 -9.17
CA ARG A 165 -6.72 -1.81 -10.41
C ARG A 165 -5.25 -1.65 -10.10
N PHE A 166 -4.36 -2.13 -10.97
CA PHE A 166 -2.91 -1.93 -10.79
C PHE A 166 -2.48 -0.47 -10.72
N ARG A 167 -3.19 0.44 -11.41
CA ARG A 167 -2.92 1.87 -11.29
C ARG A 167 -3.08 2.39 -9.85
N ASP A 168 -4.00 1.79 -9.07
CA ASP A 168 -4.27 2.21 -7.69
C ASP A 168 -3.10 1.76 -6.79
N ILE A 169 -2.56 0.55 -7.02
CA ILE A 169 -1.34 0.06 -6.36
C ILE A 169 -0.11 0.90 -6.76
N PHE A 170 0.01 1.24 -8.04
CA PHE A 170 1.11 2.09 -8.51
C PHE A 170 1.02 3.50 -7.94
N SER A 171 -0.19 4.05 -7.81
CA SER A 171 -0.43 5.33 -7.14
C SER A 171 -0.05 5.29 -5.65
N GLU A 172 -0.29 4.18 -4.95
CA GLU A 172 0.18 4.01 -3.57
C GLU A 172 1.71 4.01 -3.49
N ILE A 173 2.40 3.32 -4.42
CA ILE A 173 3.87 3.35 -4.51
C ILE A 173 4.37 4.78 -4.72
N ASP A 174 3.78 5.53 -5.67
CA ASP A 174 4.10 6.95 -5.92
C ASP A 174 3.89 7.81 -4.66
N GLN A 175 2.75 7.66 -3.98
CA GLN A 175 2.43 8.41 -2.75
C GLN A 175 3.43 8.11 -1.62
N VAL A 176 3.72 6.84 -1.37
CA VAL A 176 4.67 6.45 -0.32
C VAL A 176 6.07 6.96 -0.67
N ALA A 177 6.51 6.84 -1.93
CA ALA A 177 7.78 7.40 -2.37
C ALA A 177 7.86 8.92 -2.17
N ALA A 178 6.77 9.65 -2.46
CA ALA A 178 6.67 11.09 -2.22
C ALA A 178 6.74 11.45 -0.71
N ILE A 179 6.04 10.71 0.15
CA ILE A 179 6.11 10.90 1.62
C ILE A 179 7.56 10.78 2.11
N PHE A 180 8.29 9.79 1.62
CA PHE A 180 9.68 9.54 2.03
C PHE A 180 10.73 10.28 1.18
N ARG A 181 10.30 11.01 0.12
CA ARG A 181 11.17 11.75 -0.81
C ARG A 181 12.25 10.86 -1.44
N VAL A 182 11.85 9.68 -1.87
CA VAL A 182 12.69 8.72 -2.59
C VAL A 182 12.14 8.49 -4.01
N SER A 183 12.96 7.95 -4.89
CA SER A 183 12.51 7.58 -6.24
C SER A 183 11.92 6.18 -6.25
N ASP A 184 10.76 6.04 -6.84
CA ASP A 184 10.06 4.78 -7.13
C ASP A 184 10.25 4.28 -8.56
N ALA A 185 10.89 5.08 -9.42
CA ALA A 185 10.97 4.84 -10.86
C ALA A 185 11.45 3.41 -11.22
N LYS A 186 12.45 2.89 -10.50
CA LYS A 186 12.97 1.54 -10.72
C LYS A 186 11.94 0.47 -10.32
N LEU A 187 11.26 0.66 -9.20
CA LEU A 187 10.23 -0.26 -8.71
C LEU A 187 9.05 -0.30 -9.68
N LEU A 188 8.51 0.86 -10.05
CA LEU A 188 7.40 0.96 -10.98
C LEU A 188 7.73 0.43 -12.37
N ALA A 189 8.92 0.71 -12.90
CA ALA A 189 9.35 0.15 -14.19
C ALA A 189 9.39 -1.39 -14.14
N SER A 190 9.92 -1.97 -13.05
CA SER A 190 9.97 -3.41 -12.84
C SER A 190 8.57 -4.02 -12.73
N GLN A 191 7.67 -3.41 -11.93
CA GLN A 191 6.29 -3.84 -11.74
C GLN A 191 5.51 -3.82 -13.07
N LYS A 192 5.61 -2.71 -13.83
CA LYS A 192 4.94 -2.56 -15.13
C LYS A 192 5.46 -3.57 -16.17
N ALA A 193 6.78 -3.79 -16.23
CA ALA A 193 7.37 -4.78 -17.13
C ALA A 193 6.92 -6.21 -16.77
N GLN A 194 6.88 -6.54 -15.47
CA GLN A 194 6.41 -7.85 -15.02
C GLN A 194 4.92 -8.04 -15.33
N LEU A 195 4.09 -7.03 -15.09
CA LEU A 195 2.65 -7.06 -15.42
C LEU A 195 2.43 -7.29 -16.92
N ALA A 196 3.16 -6.56 -17.76
CA ALA A 196 3.08 -6.71 -19.22
C ALA A 196 3.52 -8.09 -19.74
N SER A 197 4.27 -8.87 -18.94
CA SER A 197 4.71 -10.22 -19.29
C SER A 197 3.69 -11.31 -18.94
N ILE A 198 2.58 -10.97 -18.28
CA ILE A 198 1.54 -11.93 -17.92
C ILE A 198 0.62 -12.16 -19.12
N THR A 199 0.47 -13.39 -19.53
CA THR A 199 -0.51 -13.78 -20.56
C THR A 199 -1.74 -14.35 -19.86
N PRO A 200 -2.91 -13.72 -20.00
CA PRO A 200 -4.15 -14.25 -19.44
C PRO A 200 -4.54 -15.59 -20.05
N ASP A 201 -5.13 -16.47 -19.25
CA ASP A 201 -5.77 -17.68 -19.73
C ASP A 201 -7.04 -17.34 -20.53
N THR A 202 -7.26 -18.02 -21.66
CA THR A 202 -8.39 -17.75 -22.56
C THR A 202 -9.42 -18.87 -22.58
N ARG A 203 -9.26 -19.91 -21.74
CA ARG A 203 -10.17 -21.07 -21.68
C ARG A 203 -11.51 -20.77 -21.01
N GLY A 204 -11.67 -19.59 -20.37
CA GLY A 204 -12.90 -19.20 -19.68
C GLY A 204 -13.09 -19.89 -18.33
N LEU A 205 -12.01 -20.33 -17.71
CA LEU A 205 -12.02 -21.05 -16.44
C LEU A 205 -12.51 -20.18 -15.28
N SER A 206 -13.18 -20.83 -14.31
CA SER A 206 -13.65 -20.23 -13.07
C SER A 206 -12.75 -20.58 -11.89
N ALA A 207 -12.67 -19.68 -10.90
CA ALA A 207 -11.86 -19.90 -9.72
C ALA A 207 -12.58 -19.47 -8.43
N LEU A 208 -12.38 -20.25 -7.37
CA LEU A 208 -12.64 -19.86 -5.99
C LEU A 208 -11.34 -19.37 -5.38
N TRP A 209 -11.32 -18.15 -4.82
CA TRP A 209 -10.20 -17.67 -4.01
C TRP A 209 -10.48 -17.92 -2.53
N TYR A 210 -9.95 -19.02 -1.99
CA TYR A 210 -10.26 -19.53 -0.66
C TYR A 210 -9.19 -19.15 0.38
N SER A 211 -9.58 -18.33 1.37
CA SER A 211 -8.70 -17.87 2.44
C SER A 211 -8.79 -18.73 3.70
N SER A 212 -9.99 -18.97 4.22
CA SER A 212 -10.19 -19.65 5.50
C SER A 212 -11.65 -20.06 5.69
N GLY A 213 -11.98 -20.60 6.87
CA GLY A 213 -13.34 -21.00 7.25
C GLY A 213 -13.72 -22.39 6.78
N ALA A 214 -14.08 -23.28 7.71
CA ALA A 214 -14.47 -24.66 7.40
C ALA A 214 -15.96 -24.77 7.09
N ASP A 215 -16.80 -24.23 7.97
CA ASP A 215 -18.27 -24.31 7.83
C ASP A 215 -18.79 -23.27 6.83
N SER A 216 -18.21 -22.10 6.83
CA SER A 216 -18.49 -21.02 5.90
C SER A 216 -17.16 -20.49 5.34
N PRO A 217 -16.90 -20.66 4.03
CA PRO A 217 -15.62 -20.23 3.47
C PRO A 217 -15.51 -18.71 3.46
N TYR A 218 -14.36 -18.20 3.88
CA TYR A 218 -13.98 -16.79 3.70
C TYR A 218 -13.17 -16.66 2.44
N VAL A 219 -13.66 -15.87 1.50
CA VAL A 219 -13.20 -15.87 0.11
C VAL A 219 -12.86 -14.47 -0.39
N GLY A 220 -12.00 -14.39 -1.37
CA GLY A 220 -11.73 -13.17 -2.12
C GLY A 220 -12.92 -12.78 -2.98
N ALA A 221 -13.48 -11.59 -2.73
CA ALA A 221 -14.67 -11.07 -3.39
C ALA A 221 -14.35 -10.17 -4.60
N GLY A 222 -15.36 -9.46 -5.13
CA GLY A 222 -15.36 -8.88 -6.47
C GLY A 222 -14.62 -7.57 -6.68
N ILE A 223 -14.08 -6.90 -5.61
CA ILE A 223 -13.46 -5.59 -5.77
C ILE A 223 -12.02 -5.47 -5.30
N GLY A 224 -11.49 -6.46 -4.55
CA GLY A 224 -10.17 -6.42 -3.94
C GLY A 224 -9.04 -7.01 -4.79
N ALA A 225 -7.90 -7.26 -4.13
CA ALA A 225 -6.72 -7.86 -4.76
C ALA A 225 -6.99 -9.25 -5.36
N PRO A 226 -7.78 -10.16 -4.73
CA PRO A 226 -8.15 -11.43 -5.34
C PRO A 226 -8.79 -11.28 -6.72
N GLN A 227 -9.79 -10.38 -6.83
CA GLN A 227 -10.45 -10.10 -8.10
C GLN A 227 -9.47 -9.53 -9.15
N LEU A 228 -8.63 -8.56 -8.73
CA LEU A 228 -7.63 -7.97 -9.63
C LEU A 228 -6.68 -9.03 -10.19
N VAL A 229 -6.22 -9.94 -9.35
CA VAL A 229 -5.30 -11.01 -9.76
C VAL A 229 -6.01 -12.01 -10.68
N LEU A 230 -7.22 -12.46 -10.33
CA LEU A 230 -8.00 -13.39 -11.16
C LEU A 230 -8.31 -12.79 -12.54
N ASP A 231 -8.76 -11.54 -12.62
CA ASP A 231 -8.97 -10.83 -13.90
C ASP A 231 -7.69 -10.81 -14.75
N THR A 232 -6.53 -10.55 -14.07
CA THR A 232 -5.24 -10.42 -14.75
C THR A 232 -4.78 -11.75 -15.37
N ILE A 233 -5.05 -12.86 -14.71
CA ILE A 233 -4.66 -14.19 -15.20
C ILE A 233 -5.77 -14.86 -16.03
N GLY A 234 -6.91 -14.18 -16.26
CA GLY A 234 -7.99 -14.65 -17.14
C GLY A 234 -8.95 -15.63 -16.49
N LEU A 235 -9.10 -15.61 -15.16
CA LEU A 235 -10.03 -16.46 -14.42
C LEU A 235 -11.27 -15.70 -13.95
N ARG A 236 -12.46 -16.30 -14.08
CA ARG A 236 -13.71 -15.79 -13.53
C ARG A 236 -13.79 -16.10 -12.03
N ASN A 237 -13.93 -15.08 -11.20
CA ASN A 237 -14.13 -15.27 -9.76
C ASN A 237 -15.57 -15.72 -9.47
N VAL A 238 -15.78 -16.83 -8.76
CA VAL A 238 -17.13 -17.29 -8.36
C VAL A 238 -17.81 -16.34 -7.37
N ALA A 239 -17.04 -15.63 -6.53
CA ALA A 239 -17.55 -14.58 -5.66
C ALA A 239 -17.45 -13.16 -6.26
N GLY A 240 -17.26 -13.04 -7.59
CA GLY A 240 -16.99 -11.77 -8.28
C GLY A 240 -18.16 -10.77 -8.29
N SER A 241 -19.40 -11.23 -8.04
CA SER A 241 -20.58 -10.37 -7.93
C SER A 241 -20.69 -9.64 -6.59
N VAL A 242 -19.97 -10.09 -5.56
CA VAL A 242 -20.00 -9.51 -4.22
C VAL A 242 -19.13 -8.25 -4.19
N LYS A 243 -19.75 -7.12 -3.84
CA LYS A 243 -19.10 -5.79 -3.80
C LYS A 243 -18.34 -5.57 -2.48
N ASP A 244 -17.39 -6.45 -2.20
CA ASP A 244 -16.44 -6.32 -1.10
C ASP A 244 -15.06 -6.81 -1.54
N THR A 245 -14.04 -6.56 -0.74
CA THR A 245 -12.68 -7.08 -0.95
C THR A 245 -12.58 -8.57 -0.56
N TRP A 246 -13.21 -8.92 0.55
CA TRP A 246 -13.31 -10.25 1.12
C TRP A 246 -14.70 -10.46 1.71
N THR A 247 -15.21 -11.70 1.71
CA THR A 247 -16.55 -11.99 2.23
C THR A 247 -16.65 -13.40 2.80
N SER A 248 -17.53 -13.58 3.78
CA SER A 248 -18.05 -14.90 4.10
C SER A 248 -18.95 -15.36 2.96
N PHE A 249 -18.76 -16.58 2.53
CA PHE A 249 -19.50 -17.18 1.43
C PHE A 249 -20.12 -18.49 1.92
N ASN A 250 -20.90 -19.21 1.11
CA ASN A 250 -21.41 -20.51 1.47
C ASN A 250 -20.94 -21.61 0.50
N TRP A 251 -20.81 -22.83 1.03
CA TRP A 251 -20.36 -23.96 0.23
C TRP A 251 -21.39 -24.38 -0.83
N GLU A 252 -22.69 -24.15 -0.59
CA GLU A 252 -23.75 -24.45 -1.57
C GLU A 252 -23.53 -23.66 -2.86
N SER A 253 -23.32 -22.34 -2.75
CA SER A 253 -23.00 -21.51 -3.91
C SER A 253 -21.69 -21.93 -4.60
N VAL A 254 -20.69 -22.37 -3.85
CA VAL A 254 -19.45 -22.90 -4.44
C VAL A 254 -19.69 -24.20 -5.19
N VAL A 255 -20.55 -25.09 -4.64
CA VAL A 255 -20.93 -26.35 -5.30
C VAL A 255 -21.72 -26.10 -6.57
N ASP A 256 -22.67 -25.16 -6.53
CA ASP A 256 -23.47 -24.78 -7.70
C ASP A 256 -22.62 -24.20 -8.84
N ASP A 257 -21.65 -23.34 -8.51
CA ASP A 257 -20.68 -22.77 -9.46
C ASP A 257 -19.64 -23.81 -9.95
N ASN A 258 -19.34 -24.82 -9.13
CA ASN A 258 -18.36 -25.89 -9.39
C ASN A 258 -17.06 -25.39 -10.03
N PRO A 259 -16.24 -24.59 -9.33
CA PRO A 259 -15.08 -23.91 -9.88
C PRO A 259 -14.08 -24.88 -10.53
N ASP A 260 -13.47 -24.46 -11.64
CA ASP A 260 -12.45 -25.23 -12.34
C ASP A 260 -11.13 -25.30 -11.58
N VAL A 261 -10.86 -24.26 -10.76
CA VAL A 261 -9.62 -24.07 -9.98
C VAL A 261 -9.95 -23.51 -8.60
N ILE A 262 -9.16 -23.89 -7.59
CA ILE A 262 -9.21 -23.26 -6.26
C ILE A 262 -7.85 -22.61 -5.97
N VAL A 263 -7.84 -21.28 -5.76
CA VAL A 263 -6.69 -20.55 -5.25
C VAL A 263 -6.70 -20.62 -3.73
N LEU A 264 -5.69 -21.24 -3.16
CA LEU A 264 -5.51 -21.44 -1.72
C LEU A 264 -4.59 -20.37 -1.16
N VAL A 265 -5.10 -19.54 -0.27
CA VAL A 265 -4.26 -18.59 0.48
C VAL A 265 -3.47 -19.36 1.54
N ASP A 266 -2.14 -19.38 1.43
CA ASP A 266 -1.25 -20.09 2.35
C ASP A 266 -0.81 -19.15 3.48
N ALA A 267 -1.19 -19.49 4.69
CA ALA A 267 -0.86 -18.76 5.90
C ALA A 267 -0.27 -19.69 6.96
N THR A 268 0.61 -19.20 7.81
CA THR A 268 1.26 -20.02 8.87
C THR A 268 0.25 -20.60 9.85
N TRP A 269 -0.83 -19.90 10.12
CA TRP A 269 -1.94 -20.32 11.00
C TRP A 269 -2.97 -21.22 10.30
N ASN A 270 -3.04 -21.21 8.96
CA ASN A 270 -3.94 -22.04 8.16
C ASN A 270 -3.33 -22.31 6.78
N THR A 271 -2.57 -23.39 6.69
CA THR A 271 -1.77 -23.72 5.50
C THR A 271 -2.63 -24.20 4.32
N ALA A 272 -2.12 -24.06 3.11
CA ALA A 272 -2.73 -24.63 1.90
C ALA A 272 -2.97 -26.14 2.05
N ALA A 273 -2.04 -26.89 2.64
CA ALA A 273 -2.18 -28.33 2.88
C ALA A 273 -3.38 -28.67 3.78
N LYS A 274 -3.59 -27.90 4.87
CA LYS A 274 -4.79 -28.08 5.73
C LYS A 274 -6.08 -27.80 5.00
N LYS A 275 -6.09 -26.81 4.11
CA LYS A 275 -7.25 -26.46 3.27
C LYS A 275 -7.56 -27.57 2.25
N ILE A 276 -6.53 -28.12 1.61
CA ILE A 276 -6.69 -29.27 0.70
C ILE A 276 -7.32 -30.45 1.45
N GLN A 277 -6.77 -30.81 2.61
CA GLN A 277 -7.32 -31.89 3.43
C GLN A 277 -8.80 -31.64 3.79
N LEU A 278 -9.14 -30.40 4.19
CA LEU A 278 -10.53 -30.02 4.49
C LEU A 278 -11.42 -30.20 3.26
N LEU A 279 -11.02 -29.68 2.10
CA LEU A 279 -11.79 -29.75 0.86
C LEU A 279 -12.02 -31.20 0.38
N GLU A 280 -11.02 -32.05 0.54
CA GLU A 280 -11.06 -33.47 0.13
C GLU A 280 -11.88 -34.35 1.09
N THR A 281 -11.94 -33.98 2.38
CA THR A 281 -12.69 -34.75 3.40
C THR A 281 -14.09 -34.23 3.67
N ASN A 282 -14.42 -33.01 3.30
CA ASN A 282 -15.75 -32.43 3.47
C ASN A 282 -16.70 -32.97 2.37
N PRO A 283 -17.80 -33.68 2.71
CA PRO A 283 -18.74 -34.24 1.74
C PRO A 283 -19.32 -33.20 0.76
N ALA A 284 -19.46 -31.95 1.17
CA ALA A 284 -19.96 -30.89 0.30
C ALA A 284 -18.96 -30.52 -0.81
N THR A 285 -17.66 -30.55 -0.53
CA THR A 285 -16.61 -30.06 -1.45
C THR A 285 -15.81 -31.16 -2.15
N ALA A 286 -15.77 -32.39 -1.60
CA ALA A 286 -15.01 -33.51 -2.15
C ALA A 286 -15.39 -33.84 -3.60
N ASN A 287 -16.61 -33.49 -4.03
CA ASN A 287 -17.11 -33.74 -5.35
C ASN A 287 -16.87 -32.60 -6.36
N LEU A 288 -16.36 -31.45 -5.93
CA LEU A 288 -15.99 -30.35 -6.81
C LEU A 288 -14.98 -30.79 -7.87
N SER A 289 -15.12 -30.29 -9.08
CA SER A 289 -14.22 -30.60 -10.20
C SER A 289 -12.77 -30.27 -9.87
N ALA A 290 -12.53 -29.10 -9.26
CA ALA A 290 -11.19 -28.69 -8.84
C ALA A 290 -10.58 -29.60 -7.78
N VAL A 291 -11.39 -30.12 -6.85
CA VAL A 291 -10.93 -31.02 -5.78
C VAL A 291 -10.57 -32.39 -6.34
N LYS A 292 -11.46 -33.01 -7.13
CA LYS A 292 -11.22 -34.33 -7.74
C LYS A 292 -9.99 -34.38 -8.63
N ASN A 293 -9.70 -33.27 -9.31
CA ASN A 293 -8.58 -33.18 -10.24
C ASN A 293 -7.36 -32.47 -9.63
N HIS A 294 -7.34 -32.19 -8.33
CA HIS A 294 -6.26 -31.50 -7.62
C HIS A 294 -5.83 -30.18 -8.28
N ARG A 295 -6.80 -29.42 -8.82
CA ARG A 295 -6.54 -28.15 -9.51
C ARG A 295 -6.46 -27.00 -8.50
N TYR A 296 -5.36 -26.99 -7.77
CA TYR A 296 -5.05 -26.00 -6.75
C TYR A 296 -3.94 -25.07 -7.21
N LEU A 297 -4.13 -23.77 -6.96
CA LEU A 297 -3.08 -22.75 -7.01
C LEU A 297 -2.83 -22.27 -5.59
N THR A 298 -1.59 -21.92 -5.27
CA THR A 298 -1.24 -21.48 -3.91
C THR A 298 -0.63 -20.08 -3.95
N VAL A 299 -1.10 -19.21 -3.07
CA VAL A 299 -0.60 -17.84 -2.89
C VAL A 299 -0.32 -17.58 -1.41
N PRO A 300 0.86 -17.04 -1.02
CA PRO A 300 1.11 -16.63 0.36
C PRO A 300 0.12 -15.55 0.80
N PHE A 301 -0.31 -15.56 2.07
CA PHE A 301 -1.29 -14.59 2.59
C PHE A 301 -0.87 -13.15 2.28
N ALA A 302 0.37 -12.76 2.60
CA ALA A 302 0.88 -11.41 2.34
C ALA A 302 0.85 -10.99 0.85
N ALA A 303 0.86 -11.96 -0.07
CA ALA A 303 0.76 -11.71 -1.51
C ALA A 303 -0.69 -11.72 -2.03
N SER A 304 -1.65 -12.14 -1.20
CA SER A 304 -3.08 -12.11 -1.50
C SER A 304 -3.73 -10.76 -1.17
N GLU A 305 -3.02 -9.91 -0.46
CA GLU A 305 -3.40 -8.53 -0.15
C GLU A 305 -2.89 -7.57 -1.23
N ALA A 306 -3.54 -6.39 -1.35
CA ALA A 306 -3.08 -5.35 -2.27
C ALA A 306 -1.75 -4.73 -1.82
N GLY A 307 -0.77 -4.66 -2.70
CA GLY A 307 0.53 -4.09 -2.39
C GLY A 307 1.60 -4.43 -3.44
N VAL A 308 2.85 -4.26 -3.08
CA VAL A 308 3.99 -4.46 -3.98
C VAL A 308 4.16 -5.90 -4.49
N ARG A 309 3.50 -6.88 -3.86
CA ARG A 309 3.52 -8.28 -4.30
C ARG A 309 2.41 -8.65 -5.27
N THR A 310 1.41 -7.82 -5.49
CA THR A 310 0.22 -8.18 -6.28
C THR A 310 0.58 -8.57 -7.73
N VAL A 311 1.52 -7.85 -8.36
CA VAL A 311 1.98 -8.20 -9.71
C VAL A 311 2.70 -9.54 -9.73
N SER A 312 3.61 -9.78 -8.78
CA SER A 312 4.34 -11.06 -8.70
C SER A 312 3.41 -12.22 -8.36
N ALA A 313 2.41 -12.01 -7.50
CA ALA A 313 1.38 -13.01 -7.20
C ALA A 313 0.59 -13.40 -8.46
N ALA A 314 0.17 -12.41 -9.27
CA ALA A 314 -0.51 -12.68 -10.53
C ALA A 314 0.39 -13.50 -11.49
N LYS A 315 1.66 -13.14 -11.61
CA LYS A 315 2.61 -13.87 -12.46
C LYS A 315 2.84 -15.30 -11.99
N ASP A 316 3.03 -15.49 -10.69
CA ASP A 316 3.26 -16.81 -10.11
C ASP A 316 2.04 -17.71 -10.27
N LEU A 317 0.83 -17.18 -10.03
CA LEU A 317 -0.42 -17.91 -10.22
C LEU A 317 -0.67 -18.25 -11.68
N ALA A 318 -0.38 -17.35 -12.64
CA ALA A 318 -0.44 -17.65 -14.07
C ALA A 318 0.51 -18.81 -14.44
N GLY A 319 1.72 -18.80 -13.88
CA GLY A 319 2.70 -19.88 -14.06
C GLY A 319 2.29 -21.21 -13.45
N GLN A 320 1.56 -21.21 -12.33
CA GLN A 320 0.98 -22.40 -11.71
C GLN A 320 -0.19 -22.92 -12.57
N LEU A 321 -1.10 -22.02 -13.01
CA LEU A 321 -2.25 -22.34 -13.84
C LEU A 321 -1.86 -23.01 -15.17
N ALA A 322 -0.78 -22.55 -15.80
CA ALA A 322 -0.27 -23.11 -17.04
C ALA A 322 0.22 -24.57 -16.91
N LYS A 323 0.45 -25.05 -15.69
CA LYS A 323 0.90 -26.42 -15.40
C LYS A 323 -0.25 -27.38 -15.08
N LEU A 324 -1.45 -26.85 -14.87
CA LEU A 324 -2.62 -27.68 -14.55
C LEU A 324 -3.17 -28.36 -15.83
N ASP A 325 -3.54 -29.62 -15.68
CA ASP A 325 -4.23 -30.39 -16.73
C ASP A 325 -5.75 -30.19 -16.65
N PHE A 326 -6.35 -29.89 -17.80
CA PHE A 326 -7.79 -29.71 -17.96
C PHE A 326 -8.39 -30.67 -19.01
N LYS A 327 -7.66 -31.75 -19.34
CA LYS A 327 -8.16 -32.80 -20.23
C LYS A 327 -9.13 -33.71 -19.51
#